data_b514fa172b6ffd02df384bebb06b6317
#
_entry.id   b514fa172b6ffd02df384bebb06b6317
#
_cell.length_a   1.000
_cell.length_b   1.000
_cell.length_c   1.000
_cell.angle_alpha   90.00
_cell.angle_beta   90.00
_cell.angle_gamma   90.00
#
_symmetry.space_group_name_H-M   'P 1'
#
loop_
_entity.id
_entity.type
_entity.pdbx_description
1 polymer ?
#
loop_
_entity_poly.entity_id
_entity_poly.type
_entity_poly.pdbx_seq_one_letter_code
_entity_poly.pdbx_strand_id
1 'polypeptide(L)'
;MSISASLCTGEGDDADLSDIVLVGHSYGGMVISGVADRVPEKVASLIYLDAFVPENGQSLFSMLPPDRRPTTVPGEDWLVAPIPSAGFGLKRPEVIALWEGKSAPHPLATLTQPVQLTGGIGRVKQKMYILATDPARFSQFYDKLKNDSGWTVHTLSCTHFIQLEMPDELTAILLKAIP
;
A
#
# COMPACT_ATOMS: atom_id res chain seq x y z
N MET A 1 -15.04 13.51 -3.80
CA MET A 1 -14.54 13.62 -2.40
C MET A 1 -13.79 12.34 -2.09
N SER A 2 -12.49 12.41 -1.88
CA SER A 2 -11.68 11.21 -1.53
C SER A 2 -11.89 10.89 -0.07
N ILE A 3 -12.58 9.78 0.21
CA ILE A 3 -12.88 9.30 1.58
C ILE A 3 -11.60 9.06 2.41
N SER A 4 -10.50 8.70 1.75
CA SER A 4 -9.24 8.34 2.42
C SER A 4 -8.49 9.51 3.06
N ALA A 5 -8.72 10.73 2.63
CA ALA A 5 -7.97 11.89 3.12
C ALA A 5 -8.67 12.64 4.26
N SER A 6 -9.96 12.39 4.45
CA SER A 6 -10.74 13.01 5.54
C SER A 6 -10.37 12.47 6.92
N LEU A 7 -9.83 11.25 6.99
CA LEU A 7 -9.43 10.62 8.25
C LEU A 7 -8.19 11.25 8.89
N CYS A 8 -7.37 11.98 8.13
CA CYS A 8 -6.15 12.60 8.64
C CYS A 8 -6.24 14.13 8.76
N THR A 9 -7.32 14.73 8.26
CA THR A 9 -7.54 16.20 8.29
C THR A 9 -8.84 16.57 8.99
N GLY A 10 -9.35 15.69 9.88
CA GLY A 10 -10.66 15.81 10.51
C GLY A 10 -10.85 17.14 11.24
N GLU A 11 -11.97 17.78 10.97
CA GLU A 11 -12.53 18.80 11.84
C GLU A 11 -13.16 18.09 13.05
N GLY A 12 -12.40 17.91 14.11
CA GLY A 12 -12.89 17.34 15.36
C GLY A 12 -11.77 16.63 16.10
N ASP A 13 -11.55 16.94 17.29
CA ASP A 13 -10.80 16.39 18.44
C ASP A 13 -9.75 15.27 18.15
N ASP A 14 -9.14 15.31 16.97
CA ASP A 14 -8.14 14.36 16.53
C ASP A 14 -6.79 14.75 17.17
N ALA A 15 -6.14 13.78 17.77
CA ALA A 15 -4.81 13.93 18.32
C ALA A 15 -3.92 14.65 17.30
N ASP A 16 -3.27 15.76 17.71
CA ASP A 16 -2.31 16.48 16.89
C ASP A 16 -1.06 15.61 16.72
N LEU A 17 -1.16 14.62 15.81
CA LEU A 17 -0.11 13.67 15.55
C LEU A 17 1.00 14.32 14.74
N SER A 18 2.24 14.14 15.19
CA SER A 18 3.47 14.49 14.49
C SER A 18 4.42 13.29 14.47
N ASP A 19 5.46 13.37 13.66
CA ASP A 19 6.49 12.33 13.55
C ASP A 19 5.94 10.92 13.24
N ILE A 20 4.91 10.87 12.41
CA ILE A 20 4.19 9.63 12.09
C ILE A 20 5.06 8.71 11.23
N VAL A 21 5.16 7.44 11.61
CA VAL A 21 5.61 6.36 10.73
C VAL A 21 4.39 5.82 9.98
N LEU A 22 4.23 6.21 8.71
CA LEU A 22 3.07 5.88 7.90
C LEU A 22 3.36 4.67 7.02
N VAL A 23 2.68 3.55 7.27
CA VAL A 23 2.88 2.29 6.56
C VAL A 23 1.67 1.93 5.71
N GLY A 24 1.88 1.61 4.43
CA GLY A 24 0.83 1.14 3.54
C GLY A 24 1.19 -0.19 2.89
N HIS A 25 0.31 -1.19 3.04
CA HIS A 25 0.43 -2.48 2.41
C HIS A 25 -0.45 -2.55 1.15
N SER A 26 0.08 -3.10 0.07
CA SER A 26 -0.68 -3.35 -1.16
C SER A 26 -1.37 -2.10 -1.72
N TYR A 27 -2.71 -2.09 -1.86
CA TYR A 27 -3.52 -0.91 -2.21
C TYR A 27 -3.31 0.25 -1.23
N GLY A 28 -2.98 -0.04 0.03
CA GLY A 28 -2.66 0.99 1.03
C GLY A 28 -1.57 1.96 0.59
N GLY A 29 -0.70 1.56 -0.35
CA GLY A 29 0.28 2.46 -0.96
C GLY A 29 -0.35 3.65 -1.69
N MET A 30 -1.51 3.46 -2.35
CA MET A 30 -2.28 4.55 -2.96
C MET A 30 -2.75 5.56 -1.90
N VAL A 31 -3.23 5.02 -0.76
CA VAL A 31 -3.79 5.81 0.33
C VAL A 31 -2.71 6.64 1.01
N ILE A 32 -1.61 5.98 1.44
CA ILE A 32 -0.52 6.68 2.13
C ILE A 32 0.19 7.71 1.25
N SER A 33 0.23 7.48 -0.07
CA SER A 33 0.74 8.47 -1.03
C SER A 33 -0.09 9.75 -0.98
N GLY A 34 -1.42 9.62 -1.01
CA GLY A 34 -2.31 10.78 -0.93
C GLY A 34 -2.25 11.50 0.42
N VAL A 35 -2.08 10.77 1.51
CA VAL A 35 -1.91 11.35 2.86
C VAL A 35 -0.58 12.09 2.98
N ALA A 36 0.53 11.41 2.66
CA ALA A 36 1.87 11.98 2.77
C ALA A 36 2.08 13.19 1.84
N ASP A 37 1.41 13.23 0.70
CA ASP A 37 1.46 14.38 -0.20
C ASP A 37 0.79 15.63 0.39
N ARG A 38 -0.28 15.46 1.19
CA ARG A 38 -1.04 16.56 1.77
C ARG A 38 -0.46 17.09 3.07
N VAL A 39 0.07 16.21 3.91
CA VAL A 39 0.60 16.54 5.24
C VAL A 39 2.02 15.99 5.46
N PRO A 40 2.95 16.24 4.53
CA PRO A 40 4.30 15.67 4.59
C PRO A 40 5.08 16.10 5.84
N GLU A 41 4.74 17.24 6.43
CA GLU A 41 5.36 17.75 7.67
C GLU A 41 5.00 16.91 8.90
N LYS A 42 3.89 16.15 8.85
CA LYS A 42 3.48 15.24 9.93
C LYS A 42 4.10 13.85 9.79
N VAL A 43 4.65 13.52 8.62
CA VAL A 43 5.17 12.17 8.28
C VAL A 43 6.69 12.15 8.43
N ALA A 44 7.19 11.49 9.47
CA ALA A 44 8.61 11.25 9.65
C ALA A 44 9.14 10.19 8.70
N SER A 45 8.40 9.08 8.55
CA SER A 45 8.77 7.96 7.69
C SER A 45 7.58 7.46 6.88
N LEU A 46 7.77 7.25 5.57
CA LEU A 46 6.76 6.73 4.64
C LEU A 46 7.20 5.38 4.12
N ILE A 47 6.45 4.32 4.45
CA ILE A 47 6.84 2.94 4.21
C ILE A 47 5.82 2.22 3.33
N TYR A 48 6.27 1.70 2.20
CA TYR A 48 5.50 0.90 1.27
C TYR A 48 5.82 -0.58 1.48
N LEU A 49 4.86 -1.35 2.00
CA LEU A 49 4.99 -2.76 2.27
C LEU A 49 4.35 -3.56 1.13
N ASP A 50 5.14 -4.08 0.22
CA ASP A 50 4.71 -4.79 -0.99
C ASP A 50 3.52 -4.09 -1.66
N ALA A 51 3.68 -2.79 -1.96
CA ALA A 51 2.60 -1.88 -2.22
C ALA A 51 2.75 -1.12 -3.55
N PHE A 52 1.65 -0.55 -4.02
CA PHE A 52 1.64 0.37 -5.15
C PHE A 52 2.28 1.70 -4.77
N VAL A 53 3.13 2.24 -5.65
CA VAL A 53 3.74 3.56 -5.53
C VAL A 53 3.27 4.39 -6.74
N PRO A 54 2.17 5.13 -6.59
CA PRO A 54 1.60 5.89 -7.72
C PRO A 54 2.37 7.16 -8.03
N GLU A 55 2.35 7.54 -9.30
CA GLU A 55 2.62 8.90 -9.76
C GLU A 55 1.34 9.73 -9.79
N ASN A 56 1.48 11.05 -9.91
CA ASN A 56 0.31 11.93 -10.05
C ASN A 56 -0.57 11.52 -11.23
N GLY A 57 -1.87 11.43 -11.01
CA GLY A 57 -2.84 11.06 -12.02
C GLY A 57 -2.98 9.55 -12.27
N GLN A 58 -2.23 8.71 -11.59
CA GLN A 58 -2.39 7.26 -11.69
C GLN A 58 -3.48 6.73 -10.77
N SER A 59 -4.22 5.74 -11.27
CA SER A 59 -5.11 4.87 -10.49
C SER A 59 -4.52 3.47 -10.40
N LEU A 60 -5.01 2.63 -9.48
CA LEU A 60 -4.57 1.24 -9.45
C LEU A 60 -4.79 0.56 -10.81
N PHE A 61 -5.94 0.77 -11.43
CA PHE A 61 -6.24 0.19 -12.74
C PHE A 61 -5.30 0.66 -13.84
N SER A 62 -4.81 1.90 -13.80
CA SER A 62 -3.83 2.40 -14.77
C SER A 62 -2.45 1.75 -14.62
N MET A 63 -2.11 1.29 -13.41
CA MET A 63 -0.85 0.62 -13.08
C MET A 63 -0.89 -0.91 -13.31
N LEU A 64 -2.09 -1.48 -13.48
CA LEU A 64 -2.25 -2.90 -13.77
C LEU A 64 -2.52 -3.15 -15.25
N PRO A 65 -1.88 -4.16 -15.85
CA PRO A 65 -2.25 -4.62 -17.18
C PRO A 65 -3.72 -5.11 -17.17
N PRO A 66 -4.45 -4.99 -18.29
CA PRO A 66 -5.88 -5.28 -18.34
C PRO A 66 -6.28 -6.67 -17.85
N ASP A 67 -5.45 -7.68 -18.13
CA ASP A 67 -5.65 -9.09 -17.74
C ASP A 67 -5.46 -9.35 -16.24
N ARG A 68 -4.90 -8.39 -15.51
CA ARG A 68 -4.71 -8.46 -14.05
C ARG A 68 -5.66 -7.56 -13.26
N ARG A 69 -6.55 -6.85 -13.95
CA ARG A 69 -7.54 -6.01 -13.27
C ARG A 69 -8.61 -6.90 -12.64
N PRO A 70 -8.99 -6.64 -11.38
CA PRO A 70 -10.09 -7.36 -10.75
C PRO A 70 -11.40 -7.20 -11.54
N THR A 71 -12.23 -8.24 -11.51
CA THR A 71 -13.56 -8.23 -12.13
C THR A 71 -14.62 -7.70 -11.17
N THR A 72 -15.68 -7.13 -11.70
CA THR A 72 -16.83 -6.70 -10.89
C THR A 72 -17.66 -7.89 -10.43
N VAL A 73 -18.43 -7.68 -9.37
CA VAL A 73 -19.42 -8.64 -8.90
C VAL A 73 -20.59 -8.69 -9.91
N PRO A 74 -21.01 -9.85 -10.38
CA PRO A 74 -22.14 -9.94 -11.30
C PRO A 74 -23.39 -9.25 -10.75
N GLY A 75 -23.96 -8.30 -11.52
CA GLY A 75 -25.12 -7.49 -11.12
C GLY A 75 -24.80 -6.30 -10.20
N GLU A 76 -23.55 -6.11 -9.80
CA GLU A 76 -23.11 -5.00 -8.94
C GLU A 76 -21.85 -4.33 -9.56
N ASP A 77 -22.02 -3.65 -10.68
CA ASP A 77 -20.92 -3.07 -11.47
C ASP A 77 -20.06 -2.04 -10.71
N TRP A 78 -20.52 -1.60 -9.55
CA TRP A 78 -19.81 -0.68 -8.67
C TRP A 78 -18.91 -1.36 -7.65
N LEU A 79 -18.97 -2.70 -7.54
CA LEU A 79 -18.16 -3.52 -6.64
C LEU A 79 -17.21 -4.44 -7.41
N VAL A 80 -16.03 -4.61 -6.87
CA VAL A 80 -15.04 -5.59 -7.32
C VAL A 80 -15.14 -6.83 -6.45
N ALA A 81 -15.11 -8.00 -7.07
CA ALA A 81 -15.13 -9.28 -6.37
C ALA A 81 -13.91 -9.44 -5.45
N PRO A 82 -14.06 -10.11 -4.30
CA PRO A 82 -12.95 -10.43 -3.43
C PRO A 82 -11.87 -11.23 -4.16
N ILE A 83 -10.61 -10.88 -3.95
CA ILE A 83 -9.49 -11.64 -4.52
C ILE A 83 -9.29 -12.89 -3.63
N PRO A 84 -9.33 -14.10 -4.19
CA PRO A 84 -9.10 -15.33 -3.42
C PRO A 84 -7.65 -15.42 -2.93
N SER A 85 -7.41 -16.22 -1.89
CA SER A 85 -6.08 -16.45 -1.30
C SER A 85 -5.01 -16.84 -2.33
N ALA A 86 -5.39 -17.69 -3.31
CA ALA A 86 -4.52 -18.07 -4.42
C ALA A 86 -4.13 -16.88 -5.30
N GLY A 87 -5.00 -15.87 -5.44
CA GLY A 87 -4.71 -14.63 -6.17
C GLY A 87 -3.58 -13.82 -5.55
N PHE A 88 -3.32 -13.98 -4.26
CA PHE A 88 -2.17 -13.38 -3.56
C PHE A 88 -0.95 -14.29 -3.48
N GLY A 89 -1.05 -15.53 -3.96
CA GLY A 89 0.02 -16.52 -3.91
C GLY A 89 0.26 -17.12 -2.52
N LEU A 90 -0.75 -17.06 -1.63
CA LEU A 90 -0.65 -17.63 -0.29
C LEU A 90 -0.46 -19.13 -0.36
N LYS A 91 0.49 -19.67 0.41
CA LYS A 91 0.85 -21.10 0.43
C LYS A 91 0.65 -21.75 1.78
N ARG A 92 0.80 -20.98 2.86
CA ARG A 92 0.73 -21.49 4.24
C ARG A 92 -0.73 -21.65 4.65
N PRO A 93 -1.17 -22.87 5.06
CA PRO A 93 -2.56 -23.15 5.43
C PRO A 93 -3.10 -22.21 6.52
N GLU A 94 -2.27 -21.88 7.52
CA GLU A 94 -2.66 -20.97 8.59
C GLU A 94 -2.89 -19.52 8.12
N VAL A 95 -2.11 -19.05 7.13
CA VAL A 95 -2.29 -17.72 6.53
C VAL A 95 -3.54 -17.70 5.64
N ILE A 96 -3.76 -18.79 4.88
CA ILE A 96 -4.97 -18.95 4.07
C ILE A 96 -6.22 -18.93 4.96
N ALA A 97 -6.20 -19.66 6.08
CA ALA A 97 -7.33 -19.70 7.03
C ALA A 97 -7.62 -18.33 7.68
N LEU A 98 -6.59 -17.49 7.87
CA LEU A 98 -6.78 -16.13 8.35
C LEU A 98 -7.42 -15.22 7.29
N TRP A 99 -7.23 -15.49 6.01
CA TRP A 99 -7.77 -14.71 4.90
C TRP A 99 -9.19 -15.13 4.50
N GLU A 100 -9.45 -16.44 4.43
CA GLU A 100 -10.71 -16.98 3.95
C GLU A 100 -11.89 -16.50 4.82
N GLY A 101 -12.99 -16.14 4.16
CA GLY A 101 -14.20 -15.64 4.79
C GLY A 101 -14.12 -14.22 5.38
N LYS A 102 -12.97 -13.54 5.24
CA LYS A 102 -12.79 -12.15 5.74
C LYS A 102 -12.72 -11.13 4.61
N SER A 103 -12.58 -11.59 3.38
CA SER A 103 -12.53 -10.71 2.22
C SER A 103 -13.94 -10.32 1.78
N ALA A 104 -14.19 -9.04 1.63
CA ALA A 104 -15.46 -8.48 1.17
C ALA A 104 -15.30 -7.82 -0.22
N PRO A 105 -16.40 -7.66 -0.98
CA PRO A 105 -16.38 -6.86 -2.20
C PRO A 105 -15.88 -5.44 -1.93
N HIS A 106 -15.13 -4.89 -2.88
CA HIS A 106 -14.46 -3.60 -2.74
C HIS A 106 -15.02 -2.57 -3.74
N PRO A 107 -15.27 -1.31 -3.35
CA PRO A 107 -15.79 -0.30 -4.27
C PRO A 107 -14.87 -0.08 -5.47
N LEU A 108 -15.38 -0.28 -6.70
CA LEU A 108 -14.63 -0.13 -7.93
C LEU A 108 -14.01 1.27 -8.08
N ALA A 109 -14.74 2.30 -7.65
CA ALA A 109 -14.29 3.69 -7.76
C ALA A 109 -12.92 3.94 -7.08
N THR A 110 -12.62 3.25 -5.97
CA THR A 110 -11.34 3.40 -5.28
C THR A 110 -10.16 2.91 -6.12
N LEU A 111 -10.39 1.92 -6.98
CA LEU A 111 -9.38 1.33 -7.85
C LEU A 111 -9.20 2.08 -9.18
N THR A 112 -10.24 2.77 -9.62
CA THR A 112 -10.26 3.49 -10.91
C THR A 112 -10.03 4.99 -10.76
N GLN A 113 -10.28 5.57 -9.58
CA GLN A 113 -10.07 6.99 -9.34
C GLN A 113 -8.57 7.31 -9.30
N PRO A 114 -8.09 8.28 -10.11
CA PRO A 114 -6.71 8.72 -10.08
C PRO A 114 -6.36 9.43 -8.77
N VAL A 115 -5.18 9.15 -8.22
CA VAL A 115 -4.65 9.91 -7.10
C VAL A 115 -4.13 11.27 -7.59
N GLN A 116 -4.42 12.32 -6.81
CA GLN A 116 -3.92 13.67 -7.08
C GLN A 116 -2.75 13.95 -6.13
N LEU A 117 -1.54 14.06 -6.69
CA LEU A 117 -0.32 14.34 -5.96
C LEU A 117 0.26 15.69 -6.42
N THR A 118 0.75 16.47 -5.48
CA THR A 118 1.30 17.82 -5.71
C THR A 118 2.82 17.88 -5.52
N GLY A 119 3.45 16.75 -5.20
CA GLY A 119 4.89 16.64 -4.94
C GLY A 119 5.25 16.70 -3.46
N GLY A 120 4.26 16.72 -2.55
CA GLY A 120 4.47 16.73 -1.11
C GLY A 120 5.27 15.53 -0.61
N ILE A 121 5.10 14.35 -1.20
CA ILE A 121 5.87 13.13 -0.87
C ILE A 121 7.38 13.38 -0.94
N GLY A 122 7.84 14.26 -1.86
CA GLY A 122 9.26 14.63 -1.99
C GLY A 122 9.84 15.31 -0.74
N ARG A 123 8.99 15.87 0.13
CA ARG A 123 9.40 16.52 1.39
C ARG A 123 9.53 15.54 2.56
N VAL A 124 8.99 14.33 2.44
CA VAL A 124 9.16 13.28 3.46
C VAL A 124 10.61 12.81 3.45
N LYS A 125 11.27 12.92 4.60
CA LYS A 125 12.72 12.67 4.72
C LYS A 125 13.10 11.21 4.58
N GLN A 126 12.33 10.33 5.20
CA GLN A 126 12.58 8.89 5.18
C GLN A 126 11.52 8.19 4.34
N LYS A 127 11.94 7.54 3.26
CA LYS A 127 11.08 6.73 2.40
C LYS A 127 11.65 5.33 2.28
N MET A 128 10.79 4.33 2.47
CA MET A 128 11.20 2.93 2.46
C MET A 128 10.26 2.09 1.59
N TYR A 129 10.83 1.14 0.86
CA TYR A 129 10.10 0.13 0.13
C TYR A 129 10.52 -1.26 0.59
N ILE A 130 9.57 -2.13 0.93
CA ILE A 130 9.81 -3.51 1.34
C ILE A 130 9.09 -4.42 0.35
N LEU A 131 9.85 -5.24 -0.39
CA LEU A 131 9.33 -6.16 -1.42
C LEU A 131 9.21 -7.58 -0.86
N ALA A 132 8.04 -8.22 -1.06
CA ALA A 132 7.88 -9.66 -0.96
C ALA A 132 8.38 -10.34 -2.25
N THR A 133 9.23 -11.36 -2.13
CA THR A 133 9.90 -11.95 -3.30
C THR A 133 9.34 -13.28 -3.77
N ASP A 134 8.28 -13.83 -3.14
CA ASP A 134 7.71 -15.13 -3.50
C ASP A 134 6.18 -15.11 -3.74
N PRO A 135 5.73 -14.82 -4.96
CA PRO A 135 6.45 -14.24 -6.09
C PRO A 135 6.61 -12.72 -5.97
N ALA A 136 7.62 -12.16 -6.61
CA ALA A 136 7.93 -10.73 -6.60
C ALA A 136 6.94 -9.93 -7.50
N ARG A 137 5.68 -9.83 -7.10
CA ARG A 137 4.59 -9.22 -7.89
C ARG A 137 4.75 -7.71 -8.06
N PHE A 138 5.42 -7.07 -7.14
CA PHE A 138 5.64 -5.63 -7.08
C PHE A 138 7.09 -5.22 -7.40
N SER A 139 7.87 -6.12 -8.02
CA SER A 139 9.28 -5.88 -8.37
C SER A 139 9.49 -4.61 -9.20
N GLN A 140 8.53 -4.23 -10.04
CA GLN A 140 8.60 -3.01 -10.85
C GLN A 140 8.80 -1.74 -10.01
N PHE A 141 8.20 -1.65 -8.82
CA PHE A 141 8.38 -0.51 -7.92
C PHE A 141 9.73 -0.59 -7.23
N TYR A 142 10.13 -1.76 -6.75
CA TYR A 142 11.44 -1.99 -6.16
C TYR A 142 12.56 -1.64 -7.15
N ASP A 143 12.46 -2.12 -8.39
CA ASP A 143 13.47 -1.88 -9.42
C ASP A 143 13.63 -0.39 -9.77
N LYS A 144 12.53 0.36 -9.71
CA LYS A 144 12.52 1.81 -9.91
C LYS A 144 13.19 2.55 -8.73
N LEU A 145 12.98 2.07 -7.50
CA LEU A 145 13.37 2.78 -6.28
C LEU A 145 14.74 2.40 -5.75
N LYS A 146 15.24 1.19 -6.04
CA LYS A 146 16.50 0.67 -5.48
C LYS A 146 17.76 1.50 -5.81
N ASN A 147 17.70 2.29 -6.88
CA ASN A 147 18.80 3.15 -7.31
C ASN A 147 18.56 4.64 -6.98
N ASP A 148 17.43 4.96 -6.35
CA ASP A 148 17.11 6.31 -5.91
C ASP A 148 17.62 6.52 -4.48
N SER A 149 18.58 7.43 -4.29
CA SER A 149 19.18 7.74 -2.98
C SER A 149 18.19 8.30 -1.96
N GLY A 150 17.02 8.73 -2.38
CA GLY A 150 15.92 9.16 -1.50
C GLY A 150 15.11 8.02 -0.90
N TRP A 151 15.45 6.75 -1.22
CA TRP A 151 14.74 5.56 -0.78
C TRP A 151 15.66 4.53 -0.13
N THR A 152 15.19 3.93 0.95
CA THR A 152 15.76 2.69 1.48
C THR A 152 14.92 1.52 0.99
N VAL A 153 15.53 0.46 0.47
CA VAL A 153 14.80 -0.70 -0.04
C VAL A 153 15.22 -1.98 0.67
N HIS A 154 14.25 -2.84 0.94
CA HIS A 154 14.44 -4.15 1.54
C HIS A 154 13.69 -5.22 0.76
N THR A 155 14.11 -6.49 0.92
CA THR A 155 13.42 -7.66 0.38
C THR A 155 13.22 -8.69 1.48
N LEU A 156 12.05 -9.36 1.47
CA LEU A 156 11.74 -10.47 2.35
C LEU A 156 11.25 -11.67 1.52
N SER A 157 11.77 -12.87 1.82
CA SER A 157 11.46 -14.08 1.05
C SER A 157 10.18 -14.73 1.56
N CYS A 158 9.06 -14.08 1.26
CA CYS A 158 7.72 -14.52 1.63
C CYS A 158 6.71 -14.08 0.58
N THR A 159 5.44 -14.45 0.77
CA THR A 159 4.35 -14.02 -0.10
C THR A 159 3.91 -12.59 0.22
N HIS A 160 2.88 -12.12 -0.48
CA HIS A 160 2.34 -10.76 -0.36
C HIS A 160 2.00 -10.32 1.08
N PHE A 161 1.67 -11.24 1.97
CA PHE A 161 1.29 -10.93 3.36
C PHE A 161 2.49 -11.04 4.32
N ILE A 162 3.50 -10.19 4.11
CA ILE A 162 4.73 -10.13 4.91
C ILE A 162 4.43 -10.08 6.41
N GLN A 163 3.44 -9.29 6.82
CA GLN A 163 3.02 -9.11 8.21
C GLN A 163 2.49 -10.39 8.88
N LEU A 164 2.08 -11.38 8.09
CA LEU A 164 1.61 -12.68 8.59
C LEU A 164 2.67 -13.76 8.50
N GLU A 165 3.60 -13.66 7.55
CA GLU A 165 4.59 -14.70 7.28
C GLU A 165 5.96 -14.44 7.91
N MET A 166 6.35 -13.16 8.02
CA MET A 166 7.64 -12.72 8.56
C MET A 166 7.49 -11.52 9.51
N PRO A 167 6.65 -11.63 10.57
CA PRO A 167 6.37 -10.49 11.46
C PRO A 167 7.60 -9.98 12.21
N ASP A 168 8.51 -10.87 12.62
CA ASP A 168 9.70 -10.50 13.41
C ASP A 168 10.71 -9.73 12.55
N GLU A 169 10.98 -10.21 11.33
CA GLU A 169 11.88 -9.56 10.37
C GLU A 169 11.29 -8.22 9.92
N LEU A 170 9.98 -8.18 9.67
CA LEU A 170 9.29 -6.93 9.34
C LEU A 170 9.43 -5.93 10.49
N THR A 171 9.16 -6.35 11.72
CA THR A 171 9.28 -5.50 12.91
C THR A 171 10.70 -4.95 13.04
N ALA A 172 11.73 -5.80 12.86
CA ALA A 172 13.12 -5.36 12.92
C ALA A 172 13.48 -4.31 11.86
N ILE A 173 12.83 -4.36 10.69
CA ILE A 173 12.99 -3.34 9.64
C ILE A 173 12.26 -2.06 10.03
N LEU A 174 10.99 -2.16 10.46
CA LEU A 174 10.16 -1.00 10.81
C LEU A 174 10.74 -0.20 11.96
N LEU A 175 11.32 -0.86 12.98
CA LEU A 175 11.97 -0.18 14.11
C LEU A 175 13.14 0.72 13.69
N LYS A 176 13.79 0.44 12.55
CA LYS A 176 14.87 1.30 12.01
C LYS A 176 14.35 2.57 11.34
N ALA A 177 13.06 2.63 11.06
CA ALA A 177 12.40 3.78 10.43
C ALA A 177 11.78 4.74 11.46
N ILE A 178 11.84 4.40 12.75
CA ILE A 178 11.43 5.30 13.84
C ILE A 178 12.49 6.40 13.99
N PRO A 179 12.08 7.69 14.05
CA PRO A 179 13.00 8.83 14.22
C PRO A 179 13.80 8.75 15.50
#